data_69ec02756ad2db9d1b99baea3c07e00a
#
_entry.id   69ec02756ad2db9d1b99baea3c07e00a
#
_cell.length_a   1.000
_cell.length_b   1.000
_cell.length_c   1.000
_cell.angle_alpha   90.00
_cell.angle_beta   90.00
_cell.angle_gamma   90.00
#
_symmetry.space_group_name_H-M   'P 1'
#
loop_
_entity.id
_entity.type
_entity.pdbx_description
1 polymer ?
#
loop_
_entity_poly.entity_id
_entity_poly.type
_entity_poly.pdbx_seq_one_letter_code
_entity_poly.pdbx_strand_id
1 'polypeptide(L)'
;MHRRQFLARTTASATSALLAACDSAPPALSGGFAGVDMARGHALRDLLASGRLPEPARIHRTQVVIAGGGVAGLAAARSLRLAGVEDFALLELEDSAGGNSRGTQVQGLACPLGAHYLPLPGPDATEVQDLLEELGLRQRVAGRWQYDERHLCHSPQERLFFHGEWQDGLLPVQGVGSATLAQYQRFADAVQAHSQQARFAMPALKTWKPNQPLAPAHQALDAITFESWLAQQGLHDPHLRWYLDYCCRDDYGAGCARVSAWAGIHYFASRHGFQAPGSATAGERDSGVLTWPEGNGWITQRLAAPLRQGGQLHTATSVLRIAEHARGVQVDAFDHATQTVQRWQAQRCIVALPVFVAARVVQTPPAFVQQAAQRLHWAPWLVANIHLSHPLQDRPGAAPAWDNVLYQDATPGGLGYVDASHQRLDARAAGAAPTVLTYYQALGELPGARAALAQQPWTHWADAIVHALSAPHPDLRAHATHIAITRHGHAMATPVPGTQQFLSQIALKSPPDKRYQLSNGEQMAVLPSPTTARLAFAHADWSGYSVFEEAFTRGHHAALAHAR
;
A
#
# COMPACT_ATOMS: atom_id res chain seq x y z
N MET A 1 -66.59 8.87 -38.48
CA MET A 1 -65.74 8.10 -37.51
C MET A 1 -65.01 9.10 -36.61
N HIS A 2 -65.27 9.05 -35.33
CA HIS A 2 -65.04 10.13 -34.40
C HIS A 2 -63.58 10.28 -33.93
N ARG A 3 -63.06 11.49 -33.98
CA ARG A 3 -61.72 11.91 -33.45
C ARG A 3 -61.43 11.41 -32.04
N ARG A 4 -62.47 11.15 -31.21
CA ARG A 4 -62.35 10.59 -29.83
C ARG A 4 -61.95 9.12 -29.80
N GLN A 5 -62.21 8.29 -30.81
CA GLN A 5 -61.80 6.89 -30.84
C GLN A 5 -60.35 6.70 -31.30
N PHE A 6 -59.81 7.68 -32.05
CA PHE A 6 -58.41 7.65 -32.44
C PHE A 6 -57.48 8.02 -31.29
N LEU A 7 -57.86 9.01 -30.46
CA LEU A 7 -57.09 9.41 -29.26
C LEU A 7 -57.12 8.36 -28.16
N ALA A 8 -58.20 7.60 -27.99
CA ALA A 8 -58.29 6.53 -26.99
C ALA A 8 -57.44 5.30 -27.36
N ARG A 9 -57.21 5.03 -28.64
CA ARG A 9 -56.35 3.93 -29.09
C ARG A 9 -54.86 4.28 -29.10
N THR A 10 -54.50 5.54 -29.29
CA THR A 10 -53.10 6.01 -29.24
C THR A 10 -52.59 6.14 -27.78
N THR A 11 -53.46 6.52 -26.83
CA THR A 11 -53.08 6.55 -25.40
C THR A 11 -52.94 5.17 -24.79
N ALA A 12 -53.74 4.18 -25.17
CA ALA A 12 -53.57 2.79 -24.70
C ALA A 12 -52.29 2.12 -25.22
N SER A 13 -51.88 2.39 -26.46
CA SER A 13 -50.62 1.86 -27.02
C SER A 13 -49.38 2.55 -26.46
N ALA A 14 -49.44 3.84 -26.11
CA ALA A 14 -48.34 4.56 -25.51
C ALA A 14 -48.11 4.17 -24.04
N THR A 15 -49.18 3.85 -23.29
CA THR A 15 -49.07 3.40 -21.90
C THR A 15 -48.55 1.96 -21.80
N SER A 16 -48.84 1.09 -22.75
CA SER A 16 -48.29 -0.27 -22.80
C SER A 16 -46.82 -0.30 -23.21
N ALA A 17 -46.36 0.66 -24.04
CA ALA A 17 -44.93 0.79 -24.40
C ALA A 17 -44.07 1.36 -23.26
N LEU A 18 -44.66 2.21 -22.39
CA LEU A 18 -43.99 2.77 -21.23
C LEU A 18 -43.87 1.75 -20.06
N LEU A 19 -44.78 0.78 -19.97
CA LEU A 19 -44.70 -0.27 -18.95
C LEU A 19 -43.78 -1.45 -19.35
N ALA A 20 -43.47 -1.61 -20.63
CA ALA A 20 -42.52 -2.63 -21.10
C ALA A 20 -41.06 -2.20 -21.02
N ALA A 21 -40.77 -0.94 -20.70
CA ALA A 21 -39.41 -0.43 -20.59
C ALA A 21 -38.77 -0.55 -19.19
N CYS A 22 -39.48 -1.11 -18.20
CA CYS A 22 -39.05 -1.13 -16.80
C CYS A 22 -38.68 -2.52 -16.24
N ASP A 23 -38.54 -3.57 -17.08
CA ASP A 23 -38.28 -4.93 -16.57
C ASP A 23 -37.08 -5.62 -17.25
N SER A 24 -36.04 -4.85 -17.61
CA SER A 24 -34.74 -5.47 -17.85
C SER A 24 -34.06 -5.62 -16.49
N ALA A 25 -33.98 -6.85 -15.98
CA ALA A 25 -33.15 -7.15 -14.83
C ALA A 25 -31.75 -6.51 -15.04
N PRO A 26 -31.18 -5.86 -14.01
CA PRO A 26 -29.87 -5.28 -14.14
C PRO A 26 -28.90 -6.33 -14.66
N PRO A 27 -27.95 -5.97 -15.53
CA PRO A 27 -27.01 -6.93 -16.09
C PRO A 27 -26.31 -7.68 -14.96
N ALA A 28 -26.16 -9.00 -15.13
CA ALA A 28 -25.50 -9.81 -14.12
C ALA A 28 -24.05 -9.31 -13.97
N LEU A 29 -23.64 -8.95 -12.76
CA LEU A 29 -22.29 -8.53 -12.44
C LEU A 29 -21.33 -9.67 -12.74
N SER A 30 -20.46 -9.51 -13.74
CA SER A 30 -19.37 -10.44 -14.03
C SER A 30 -18.16 -10.18 -13.13
N GLY A 31 -17.28 -11.16 -12.91
CA GLY A 31 -16.09 -10.91 -12.12
C GLY A 31 -15.32 -12.15 -11.71
N GLY A 32 -14.36 -11.94 -10.82
CA GLY A 32 -13.51 -13.00 -10.31
C GLY A 32 -12.36 -12.49 -9.46
N PHE A 33 -11.53 -13.45 -9.00
CA PHE A 33 -10.28 -13.12 -8.35
C PHE A 33 -9.20 -12.82 -9.40
N ALA A 34 -8.37 -11.79 -9.14
CA ALA A 34 -7.34 -11.33 -10.06
C ALA A 34 -6.11 -10.78 -9.29
N GLY A 35 -5.03 -10.51 -9.99
CA GLY A 35 -3.91 -9.69 -9.54
C GLY A 35 -2.84 -10.41 -8.74
N VAL A 36 -3.17 -11.33 -7.84
CA VAL A 36 -2.23 -12.11 -7.02
C VAL A 36 -2.42 -13.59 -7.28
N ASP A 37 -1.36 -14.29 -7.64
CA ASP A 37 -1.37 -15.74 -7.81
C ASP A 37 -1.15 -16.45 -6.47
N MET A 38 -2.26 -16.68 -5.74
CA MET A 38 -2.22 -17.42 -4.49
C MET A 38 -1.73 -18.86 -4.65
N ALA A 39 -1.96 -19.48 -5.81
CA ALA A 39 -1.54 -20.85 -6.06
C ALA A 39 0.00 -20.97 -6.09
N ARG A 40 0.70 -20.00 -6.71
CA ARG A 40 2.18 -19.93 -6.68
C ARG A 40 2.72 -19.81 -5.26
N GLY A 41 2.14 -18.93 -4.43
CA GLY A 41 2.56 -18.76 -3.03
C GLY A 41 2.29 -20.01 -2.18
N HIS A 42 1.16 -20.67 -2.36
CA HIS A 42 0.83 -21.91 -1.66
C HIS A 42 1.67 -23.10 -2.14
N ALA A 43 1.90 -23.23 -3.45
CA ALA A 43 2.77 -24.26 -4.01
C ALA A 43 4.20 -24.17 -3.46
N LEU A 44 4.72 -22.94 -3.31
CA LEU A 44 6.00 -22.71 -2.63
C LEU A 44 6.00 -23.26 -1.20
N ARG A 45 4.99 -22.94 -0.40
CA ARG A 45 4.84 -23.46 0.97
C ARG A 45 4.82 -24.98 1.00
N ASP A 46 4.03 -25.59 0.13
CA ASP A 46 3.81 -27.04 0.11
C ASP A 46 5.08 -27.77 -0.38
N LEU A 47 5.79 -27.20 -1.35
CA LEU A 47 7.08 -27.72 -1.82
C LEU A 47 8.14 -27.65 -0.71
N LEU A 48 8.25 -26.52 0.00
CA LEU A 48 9.16 -26.41 1.14
C LEU A 48 8.84 -27.37 2.27
N ALA A 49 7.55 -27.60 2.54
CA ALA A 49 7.10 -28.59 3.54
C ALA A 49 7.45 -30.03 3.15
N SER A 50 7.54 -30.35 1.86
CA SER A 50 7.95 -31.69 1.39
C SER A 50 9.42 -32.02 1.67
N GLY A 51 10.25 -31.02 1.96
CA GLY A 51 11.68 -31.17 2.19
C GLY A 51 12.51 -31.62 0.97
N ARG A 52 11.89 -31.74 -0.20
CA ARG A 52 12.54 -32.19 -1.45
C ARG A 52 12.44 -31.10 -2.50
N LEU A 53 13.57 -30.44 -2.78
CA LEU A 53 13.66 -29.55 -3.92
C LEU A 53 14.15 -30.32 -5.15
N PRO A 54 13.55 -30.10 -6.33
CA PRO A 54 14.05 -30.70 -7.57
C PRO A 54 15.49 -30.22 -7.87
N GLU A 55 16.25 -31.05 -8.55
CA GLU A 55 17.60 -30.65 -9.01
C GLU A 55 17.51 -29.50 -10.03
N PRO A 56 18.42 -28.53 -9.96
CA PRO A 56 18.42 -27.40 -10.87
C PRO A 56 18.71 -27.83 -12.31
N ALA A 57 17.83 -27.48 -13.23
CA ALA A 57 17.99 -27.73 -14.67
C ALA A 57 19.04 -26.78 -15.30
N ARG A 58 19.26 -25.61 -14.72
CA ARG A 58 20.21 -24.59 -15.21
C ARG A 58 20.90 -23.87 -14.05
N ILE A 59 22.16 -23.52 -14.27
CA ILE A 59 22.97 -22.73 -13.33
C ILE A 59 23.34 -21.41 -13.98
N HIS A 60 22.99 -20.31 -13.31
CA HIS A 60 23.35 -18.94 -13.65
C HIS A 60 24.45 -18.45 -12.70
N ARG A 61 25.30 -17.53 -13.17
CA ARG A 61 26.31 -16.87 -12.35
C ARG A 61 26.11 -15.37 -12.44
N THR A 62 26.15 -14.68 -11.30
CA THR A 62 26.02 -13.23 -11.22
C THR A 62 26.72 -12.71 -9.96
N GLN A 63 26.98 -11.42 -9.90
CA GLN A 63 27.57 -10.82 -8.71
C GLN A 63 26.57 -10.73 -7.57
N VAL A 64 25.32 -10.32 -7.84
CA VAL A 64 24.28 -10.12 -6.83
C VAL A 64 22.96 -10.76 -7.29
N VAL A 65 22.27 -11.44 -6.37
CA VAL A 65 20.86 -11.82 -6.56
C VAL A 65 19.99 -10.93 -5.66
N ILE A 66 18.91 -10.39 -6.21
CA ILE A 66 17.86 -9.73 -5.47
C ILE A 66 16.64 -10.68 -5.45
N ALA A 67 16.28 -11.16 -4.28
CA ALA A 67 15.14 -12.04 -4.07
C ALA A 67 13.92 -11.20 -3.67
N GLY A 68 12.93 -11.11 -4.57
CA GLY A 68 11.71 -10.31 -4.44
C GLY A 68 11.77 -8.99 -5.23
N GLY A 69 10.80 -8.82 -6.15
CA GLY A 69 10.66 -7.66 -7.03
C GLY A 69 9.63 -6.62 -6.56
N GLY A 70 9.34 -6.55 -5.25
CA GLY A 70 8.57 -5.45 -4.66
C GLY A 70 9.35 -4.13 -4.67
N VAL A 71 8.77 -3.08 -4.07
CA VAL A 71 9.40 -1.74 -4.02
C VAL A 71 10.82 -1.79 -3.47
N ALA A 72 11.07 -2.58 -2.41
CA ALA A 72 12.42 -2.72 -1.83
C ALA A 72 13.41 -3.37 -2.81
N GLY A 73 13.00 -4.41 -3.53
CA GLY A 73 13.85 -5.06 -4.54
C GLY A 73 14.14 -4.17 -5.74
N LEU A 74 13.13 -3.43 -6.22
CA LEU A 74 13.30 -2.44 -7.30
C LEU A 74 14.21 -1.28 -6.87
N ALA A 75 14.08 -0.78 -5.65
CA ALA A 75 14.96 0.23 -5.08
C ALA A 75 16.39 -0.28 -4.96
N ALA A 76 16.59 -1.54 -4.54
CA ALA A 76 17.90 -2.16 -4.48
C ALA A 76 18.53 -2.28 -5.86
N ALA A 77 17.76 -2.72 -6.86
CA ALA A 77 18.25 -2.81 -8.25
C ALA A 77 18.66 -1.44 -8.82
N ARG A 78 17.83 -0.40 -8.59
CA ARG A 78 18.18 0.97 -8.95
C ARG A 78 19.49 1.40 -8.30
N SER A 79 19.65 1.14 -7.01
CA SER A 79 20.83 1.57 -6.26
C SER A 79 22.11 0.83 -6.69
N LEU A 80 22.04 -0.46 -7.04
CA LEU A 80 23.15 -1.19 -7.62
C LEU A 80 23.59 -0.56 -8.95
N ARG A 81 22.65 -0.23 -9.82
CA ARG A 81 22.95 0.44 -11.10
C ARG A 81 23.58 1.82 -10.90
N LEU A 82 23.06 2.63 -9.99
CA LEU A 82 23.66 3.92 -9.63
C LEU A 82 25.09 3.76 -9.08
N ALA A 83 25.37 2.63 -8.44
CA ALA A 83 26.69 2.25 -7.95
C ALA A 83 27.58 1.62 -9.03
N GLY A 84 27.15 1.49 -10.29
CA GLY A 84 27.87 0.88 -11.39
C GLY A 84 27.91 -0.65 -11.36
N VAL A 85 27.06 -1.30 -10.56
CA VAL A 85 26.90 -2.75 -10.51
C VAL A 85 25.77 -3.16 -11.45
N GLU A 86 26.11 -3.70 -12.63
CA GLU A 86 25.13 -4.14 -13.64
C GLU A 86 24.94 -5.67 -13.66
N ASP A 87 25.90 -6.44 -13.10
CA ASP A 87 25.83 -7.90 -13.03
C ASP A 87 25.01 -8.36 -11.82
N PHE A 88 23.68 -8.33 -11.96
CA PHE A 88 22.74 -8.85 -10.97
C PHE A 88 21.50 -9.45 -11.61
N ALA A 89 20.77 -10.28 -10.85
CA ALA A 89 19.48 -10.83 -11.21
C ALA A 89 18.44 -10.49 -10.14
N LEU A 90 17.26 -9.98 -10.54
CA LEU A 90 16.11 -9.74 -9.68
C LEU A 90 15.05 -10.80 -9.99
N LEU A 91 14.65 -11.57 -8.97
CA LEU A 91 13.71 -12.68 -9.07
C LEU A 91 12.37 -12.27 -8.45
N GLU A 92 11.28 -12.38 -9.24
CA GLU A 92 9.93 -12.00 -8.84
C GLU A 92 8.93 -13.14 -9.08
N LEU A 93 8.14 -13.47 -8.07
CA LEU A 93 7.15 -14.55 -8.10
C LEU A 93 6.02 -14.29 -9.10
N GLU A 94 5.54 -13.04 -9.15
CA GLU A 94 4.41 -12.65 -10.01
C GLU A 94 4.87 -12.39 -11.45
N ASP A 95 3.92 -12.21 -12.36
CA ASP A 95 4.20 -11.91 -13.78
C ASP A 95 4.71 -10.48 -13.99
N SER A 96 4.60 -9.63 -12.97
CA SER A 96 5.12 -8.26 -12.98
C SER A 96 5.70 -7.87 -11.63
N ALA A 97 6.80 -7.10 -11.65
CA ALA A 97 7.39 -6.54 -10.44
C ALA A 97 6.56 -5.37 -9.87
N GLY A 98 6.73 -5.08 -8.58
CA GLY A 98 6.08 -3.98 -7.87
C GLY A 98 5.47 -4.39 -6.52
N GLY A 99 5.32 -5.69 -6.25
CA GLY A 99 4.72 -6.17 -4.99
C GLY A 99 3.29 -5.61 -4.80
N ASN A 100 3.01 -5.02 -3.65
CA ASN A 100 1.72 -4.37 -3.36
C ASN A 100 1.52 -3.02 -4.10
N SER A 101 2.55 -2.50 -4.75
CA SER A 101 2.52 -1.28 -5.59
C SER A 101 2.38 -1.61 -7.07
N ARG A 102 1.70 -2.69 -7.43
CA ARG A 102 1.38 -3.04 -8.83
C ARG A 102 0.07 -2.39 -9.25
N GLY A 103 -0.01 -2.09 -10.54
CA GLY A 103 -1.24 -1.69 -11.23
C GLY A 103 -1.70 -2.76 -12.22
N THR A 104 -2.92 -2.62 -12.71
CA THR A 104 -3.54 -3.48 -13.71
C THR A 104 -4.49 -2.68 -14.59
N GLN A 105 -5.24 -3.39 -15.42
CA GLN A 105 -6.35 -2.84 -16.19
C GLN A 105 -7.59 -3.73 -16.03
N VAL A 106 -8.74 -3.08 -15.86
CA VAL A 106 -10.05 -3.74 -15.89
C VAL A 106 -10.85 -3.14 -17.04
N GLN A 107 -11.28 -3.99 -17.98
CA GLN A 107 -11.97 -3.54 -19.20
C GLN A 107 -11.22 -2.42 -19.96
N GLY A 108 -9.87 -2.49 -19.99
CA GLY A 108 -9.02 -1.50 -20.66
C GLY A 108 -8.77 -0.21 -19.87
N LEU A 109 -9.29 -0.08 -18.66
CA LEU A 109 -9.07 1.08 -17.78
C LEU A 109 -8.04 0.72 -16.72
N ALA A 110 -7.02 1.59 -16.57
CA ALA A 110 -5.98 1.42 -15.57
C ALA A 110 -6.54 1.56 -14.15
N CYS A 111 -6.07 0.71 -13.23
CA CYS A 111 -6.45 0.73 -11.83
C CYS A 111 -5.37 0.07 -10.95
N PRO A 112 -5.30 0.38 -9.63
CA PRO A 112 -4.32 -0.22 -8.74
C PRO A 112 -4.72 -1.65 -8.33
N LEU A 113 -3.71 -2.45 -7.99
CA LEU A 113 -3.89 -3.75 -7.32
C LEU A 113 -3.67 -3.68 -5.81
N GLY A 114 -3.20 -2.55 -5.31
CA GLY A 114 -2.89 -2.31 -3.91
C GLY A 114 -2.64 -0.82 -3.68
N ALA A 115 -1.40 -0.43 -3.34
CA ALA A 115 -1.04 0.96 -3.04
C ALA A 115 -1.38 1.92 -4.20
N HIS A 116 -2.15 2.95 -3.91
CA HIS A 116 -2.78 3.80 -4.92
C HIS A 116 -2.31 5.25 -4.91
N TYR A 117 -1.52 5.67 -3.93
CA TYR A 117 -0.97 7.03 -3.84
C TYR A 117 0.42 7.04 -3.18
N LEU A 118 1.12 8.14 -3.36
CA LEU A 118 2.35 8.45 -2.64
C LEU A 118 2.22 9.85 -2.04
N PRO A 119 2.24 10.00 -0.71
CA PRO A 119 2.30 11.31 -0.07
C PRO A 119 3.53 12.08 -0.55
N LEU A 120 3.45 13.41 -0.64
CA LEU A 120 4.65 14.20 -0.91
C LEU A 120 5.70 13.91 0.15
N PRO A 121 6.91 13.43 -0.24
CA PRO A 121 7.89 12.95 0.70
C PRO A 121 8.44 14.09 1.56
N GLY A 122 8.36 13.92 2.87
CA GLY A 122 8.92 14.84 3.85
C GLY A 122 10.45 14.92 3.78
N PRO A 123 11.08 15.81 4.56
CA PRO A 123 12.52 16.08 4.49
C PRO A 123 13.40 14.86 4.82
N ASP A 124 12.85 13.85 5.48
CA ASP A 124 13.57 12.64 5.84
C ASP A 124 13.54 11.56 4.74
N ALA A 125 12.63 11.65 3.78
CA ALA A 125 12.50 10.68 2.70
C ALA A 125 13.40 11.03 1.49
N THR A 126 14.67 11.32 1.74
CA THR A 126 15.63 11.81 0.73
C THR A 126 15.76 10.86 -0.45
N GLU A 127 15.77 9.55 -0.21
CA GLU A 127 15.91 8.53 -1.26
C GLU A 127 14.70 8.51 -2.20
N VAL A 128 13.51 8.78 -1.66
CA VAL A 128 12.27 8.91 -2.46
C VAL A 128 12.26 10.24 -3.19
N GLN A 129 12.73 11.33 -2.56
CA GLN A 129 12.87 12.63 -3.22
C GLN A 129 13.78 12.53 -4.45
N ASP A 130 14.93 11.85 -4.33
CA ASP A 130 15.86 11.60 -5.45
C ASP A 130 15.21 10.79 -6.58
N LEU A 131 14.39 9.78 -6.22
CA LEU A 131 13.62 9.05 -7.21
C LEU A 131 12.63 9.96 -7.96
N LEU A 132 11.91 10.82 -7.25
CA LEU A 132 10.94 11.72 -7.88
C LEU A 132 11.62 12.74 -8.80
N GLU A 133 12.83 13.18 -8.49
CA GLU A 133 13.66 14.02 -9.37
C GLU A 133 14.07 13.27 -10.64
N GLU A 134 14.54 12.03 -10.50
CA GLU A 134 14.91 11.16 -11.63
C GLU A 134 13.72 10.90 -12.56
N LEU A 135 12.52 10.74 -11.99
CA LEU A 135 11.29 10.52 -12.75
C LEU A 135 10.67 11.81 -13.31
N GLY A 136 11.26 12.98 -13.04
CA GLY A 136 10.75 14.27 -13.47
C GLY A 136 9.48 14.74 -12.76
N LEU A 137 9.13 14.10 -11.63
CA LEU A 137 7.96 14.44 -10.82
C LEU A 137 8.23 15.58 -9.83
N ARG A 138 9.49 15.88 -9.55
CA ARG A 138 9.96 16.92 -8.65
C ARG A 138 11.13 17.65 -9.30
N GLN A 139 11.10 18.98 -9.29
CA GLN A 139 12.17 19.79 -9.85
C GLN A 139 12.39 21.08 -9.06
N ARG A 140 13.56 21.67 -9.17
CA ARG A 140 13.87 22.93 -8.52
C ARG A 140 13.62 24.10 -9.46
N VAL A 141 12.63 24.95 -9.14
CA VAL A 141 12.25 26.14 -9.92
C VAL A 141 12.45 27.38 -9.04
N ALA A 142 13.24 28.34 -9.51
CA ALA A 142 13.56 29.57 -8.77
C ALA A 142 13.99 29.32 -7.29
N GLY A 143 14.74 28.25 -7.04
CA GLY A 143 15.24 27.89 -5.72
C GLY A 143 14.24 27.15 -4.82
N ARG A 144 13.02 26.91 -5.26
CA ARG A 144 11.99 26.16 -4.54
C ARG A 144 11.72 24.83 -5.21
N TRP A 145 11.39 23.81 -4.43
CA TRP A 145 10.95 22.53 -4.93
C TRP A 145 9.50 22.64 -5.41
N GLN A 146 9.25 22.15 -6.63
CA GLN A 146 7.92 22.04 -7.22
C GLN A 146 7.69 20.61 -7.70
N TYR A 147 6.48 20.13 -7.52
CA TYR A 147 6.02 18.86 -8.05
C TYR A 147 5.25 19.07 -9.35
N ASP A 148 5.27 18.06 -10.21
CA ASP A 148 4.51 18.11 -11.47
C ASP A 148 3.01 18.03 -11.15
N GLU A 149 2.30 19.14 -11.39
CA GLU A 149 0.88 19.29 -11.08
C GLU A 149 0.00 18.25 -11.78
N ARG A 150 0.44 17.69 -12.91
CA ARG A 150 -0.29 16.63 -13.62
C ARG A 150 -0.39 15.33 -12.82
N HIS A 151 0.49 15.14 -11.84
CA HIS A 151 0.58 13.97 -10.99
C HIS A 151 0.19 14.23 -9.54
N LEU A 152 -0.03 15.50 -9.18
CA LEU A 152 -0.67 15.85 -7.92
C LEU A 152 -2.15 15.49 -7.98
N CYS A 153 -2.69 15.00 -6.88
CA CYS A 153 -4.11 14.73 -6.80
C CYS A 153 -4.93 16.00 -7.06
N HIS A 154 -5.83 15.93 -8.02
CA HIS A 154 -6.70 17.06 -8.36
C HIS A 154 -7.72 17.28 -7.23
N SER A 155 -8.10 18.54 -7.01
CA SER A 155 -9.17 18.91 -6.08
C SER A 155 -10.55 18.56 -6.68
N PRO A 156 -11.50 18.04 -5.89
CA PRO A 156 -11.37 17.65 -4.48
C PRO A 156 -10.55 16.36 -4.29
N GLN A 157 -9.69 16.32 -3.26
CA GLN A 157 -8.87 15.16 -2.99
C GLN A 157 -9.66 14.06 -2.29
N GLU A 158 -10.42 14.40 -1.26
CA GLU A 158 -11.11 13.43 -0.40
C GLU A 158 -12.45 13.96 0.09
N ARG A 159 -13.40 13.04 0.34
CA ARG A 159 -14.72 13.36 0.92
C ARG A 159 -15.24 12.20 1.76
N LEU A 160 -16.11 12.51 2.71
CA LEU A 160 -16.72 11.56 3.63
C LEU A 160 -18.25 11.53 3.42
N PHE A 161 -18.79 10.32 3.21
CA PHE A 161 -20.24 10.12 3.26
C PHE A 161 -20.71 10.02 4.71
N PHE A 162 -21.36 11.07 5.20
CA PHE A 162 -21.72 11.24 6.59
C PHE A 162 -23.16 11.73 6.69
N HIS A 163 -24.01 11.06 7.50
CA HIS A 163 -25.44 11.38 7.69
C HIS A 163 -26.24 11.47 6.38
N GLY A 164 -25.89 10.69 5.36
CA GLY A 164 -26.62 10.63 4.09
C GLY A 164 -26.21 11.65 3.05
N GLU A 165 -25.20 12.47 3.34
CA GLU A 165 -24.63 13.51 2.47
C GLU A 165 -23.11 13.41 2.40
N TRP A 166 -22.51 13.98 1.36
CA TRP A 166 -21.06 14.09 1.24
C TRP A 166 -20.56 15.36 1.91
N GLN A 167 -19.58 15.25 2.80
CA GLN A 167 -18.80 16.38 3.31
C GLN A 167 -17.39 16.38 2.73
N ASP A 168 -16.78 17.56 2.60
CA ASP A 168 -15.37 17.74 2.22
C ASP A 168 -14.46 17.30 3.37
N GLY A 169 -13.38 16.59 3.03
CA GLY A 169 -12.44 15.99 3.99
C GLY A 169 -13.01 14.79 4.75
N LEU A 170 -12.13 14.05 5.43
CA LEU A 170 -12.47 12.77 6.10
C LEU A 170 -12.83 12.91 7.57
N LEU A 171 -12.41 13.98 8.25
CA LEU A 171 -12.77 14.22 9.65
C LEU A 171 -14.23 14.66 9.75
N PRO A 172 -15.10 13.95 10.51
CA PRO A 172 -16.50 14.37 10.68
C PRO A 172 -16.60 15.76 11.30
N VAL A 173 -17.18 16.72 10.57
CA VAL A 173 -17.33 18.12 11.04
C VAL A 173 -18.74 18.66 10.91
N GLN A 174 -19.57 18.10 10.02
CA GLN A 174 -20.94 18.55 9.84
C GLN A 174 -21.82 18.11 11.00
N GLY A 175 -22.49 19.08 11.65
CA GLY A 175 -23.42 18.79 12.73
C GLY A 175 -22.81 18.28 14.04
N VAL A 176 -21.46 18.29 14.18
CA VAL A 176 -20.80 17.90 15.43
C VAL A 176 -20.86 19.01 16.47
N GLY A 177 -20.95 18.63 17.75
CA GLY A 177 -21.03 19.58 18.87
C GLY A 177 -19.67 20.15 19.28
N SER A 178 -19.69 21.20 20.08
CA SER A 178 -18.48 21.84 20.63
C SER A 178 -17.62 20.88 21.47
N ALA A 179 -18.24 19.90 22.12
CA ALA A 179 -17.51 18.86 22.88
C ALA A 179 -16.64 17.99 21.97
N THR A 180 -17.12 17.62 20.80
CA THR A 180 -16.36 16.89 19.77
C THR A 180 -15.19 17.75 19.28
N LEU A 181 -15.45 19.01 18.91
CA LEU A 181 -14.39 19.94 18.46
C LEU A 181 -13.31 20.13 19.51
N ALA A 182 -13.67 20.22 20.80
CA ALA A 182 -12.72 20.29 21.89
C ALA A 182 -11.84 19.03 21.99
N GLN A 183 -12.36 17.84 21.72
CA GLN A 183 -11.56 16.63 21.69
C GLN A 183 -10.62 16.56 20.46
N TYR A 184 -11.04 17.09 19.31
CA TYR A 184 -10.16 17.26 18.16
C TYR A 184 -8.95 18.13 18.50
N GLN A 185 -9.20 19.28 19.14
CA GLN A 185 -8.12 20.17 19.57
C GLN A 185 -7.19 19.50 20.59
N ARG A 186 -7.74 18.82 21.59
CA ARG A 186 -6.92 18.09 22.59
C ARG A 186 -6.04 17.01 21.94
N PHE A 187 -6.54 16.33 20.93
CA PHE A 187 -5.74 15.35 20.20
C PHE A 187 -4.63 16.03 19.38
N ALA A 188 -4.92 17.16 18.72
CA ALA A 188 -3.92 17.96 18.02
C ALA A 188 -2.79 18.41 18.95
N ASP A 189 -3.14 18.92 20.13
CA ASP A 189 -2.19 19.36 21.15
C ASP A 189 -1.32 18.20 21.65
N ALA A 190 -1.91 17.01 21.82
CA ALA A 190 -1.18 15.81 22.24
C ALA A 190 -0.17 15.35 21.17
N VAL A 191 -0.56 15.32 19.89
CA VAL A 191 0.37 15.01 18.78
C VAL A 191 1.53 16.00 18.74
N GLN A 192 1.23 17.29 18.87
CA GLN A 192 2.26 18.33 18.91
C GLN A 192 3.21 18.16 20.10
N ALA A 193 2.70 17.88 21.29
CA ALA A 193 3.50 17.64 22.48
C ALA A 193 4.46 16.46 22.31
N HIS A 194 3.99 15.35 21.74
CA HIS A 194 4.84 14.20 21.44
C HIS A 194 5.90 14.50 20.38
N SER A 195 5.57 15.28 19.35
CA SER A 195 6.54 15.72 18.33
C SER A 195 7.66 16.61 18.90
N GLN A 196 7.38 17.35 19.98
CA GLN A 196 8.38 18.16 20.70
C GLN A 196 9.28 17.30 21.62
N GLN A 197 8.75 16.20 22.17
CA GLN A 197 9.49 15.32 23.08
C GLN A 197 10.45 14.39 22.35
N ALA A 198 10.07 13.93 21.16
CA ALA A 198 10.86 13.01 20.36
C ALA A 198 10.56 13.20 18.87
N ARG A 199 11.59 12.95 18.03
CA ARG A 199 11.45 13.05 16.59
C ARG A 199 10.72 11.83 16.03
N PHE A 200 9.71 12.08 15.22
CA PHE A 200 9.05 11.09 14.39
C PHE A 200 9.45 11.33 12.92
N ALA A 201 10.14 10.38 12.31
CA ALA A 201 10.59 10.47 10.92
C ALA A 201 9.76 9.56 10.02
N MET A 202 9.61 9.98 8.77
CA MET A 202 9.16 9.15 7.67
C MET A 202 10.28 9.14 6.61
N PRO A 203 10.97 8.02 6.35
CA PRO A 203 10.75 6.67 6.93
C PRO A 203 11.15 6.56 8.41
N ALA A 204 10.44 5.70 9.17
CA ALA A 204 10.62 5.53 10.60
C ALA A 204 12.01 5.03 10.98
N LEU A 205 12.68 4.28 10.11
CA LEU A 205 14.04 3.83 10.37
C LEU A 205 15.02 5.00 10.63
N LYS A 206 14.72 6.22 10.14
CA LYS A 206 15.49 7.44 10.40
C LYS A 206 15.20 8.07 11.78
N THR A 207 14.21 7.56 12.50
CA THR A 207 13.99 7.85 13.92
C THR A 207 15.03 7.14 14.80
N TRP A 208 15.50 5.96 14.38
CA TRP A 208 16.43 5.14 15.15
C TRP A 208 17.86 5.68 15.01
N LYS A 209 18.49 5.94 16.14
CA LYS A 209 19.90 6.37 16.16
C LYS A 209 20.79 5.14 16.27
N PRO A 210 21.84 5.01 15.43
CA PRO A 210 22.79 3.91 15.54
C PRO A 210 23.37 3.83 16.96
N ASN A 211 23.49 2.61 17.49
CA ASN A 211 24.02 2.32 18.82
C ASN A 211 23.31 3.03 20.01
N GLN A 212 22.09 3.49 19.83
CA GLN A 212 21.28 4.06 20.90
C GLN A 212 19.95 3.30 21.02
N PRO A 213 19.46 3.03 22.24
CA PRO A 213 18.14 2.46 22.43
C PRO A 213 17.07 3.42 21.95
N LEU A 214 15.89 2.86 21.65
CA LEU A 214 14.72 3.69 21.34
C LEU A 214 14.48 4.70 22.46
N ALA A 215 14.19 5.97 22.12
CA ALA A 215 13.97 7.01 23.11
C ALA A 215 12.84 6.64 24.10
N PRO A 216 12.95 6.99 25.39
CA PRO A 216 11.95 6.62 26.40
C PRO A 216 10.52 7.03 26.02
N ALA A 217 10.33 8.19 25.40
CA ALA A 217 9.03 8.66 24.91
C ALA A 217 8.44 7.71 23.85
N HIS A 218 9.26 7.21 22.92
CA HIS A 218 8.84 6.23 21.94
C HIS A 218 8.56 4.86 22.58
N GLN A 219 9.37 4.42 23.55
CA GLN A 219 9.14 3.17 24.29
C GLN A 219 7.80 3.17 25.01
N ALA A 220 7.46 4.27 25.68
CA ALA A 220 6.19 4.42 26.40
C ALA A 220 4.98 4.30 25.45
N LEU A 221 5.05 4.93 24.29
CA LEU A 221 3.99 4.84 23.27
C LEU A 221 3.94 3.45 22.61
N ASP A 222 5.09 2.81 22.38
CA ASP A 222 5.15 1.48 21.75
C ASP A 222 4.66 0.36 22.68
N ALA A 223 4.59 0.60 23.99
CA ALA A 223 4.25 -0.41 24.98
C ALA A 223 2.73 -0.74 25.07
N ILE A 224 1.86 0.14 24.60
CA ILE A 224 0.40 0.03 24.73
C ILE A 224 -0.29 0.21 23.38
N THR A 225 -1.55 -0.26 23.29
CA THR A 225 -2.38 -0.02 22.09
C THR A 225 -2.78 1.44 22.02
N PHE A 226 -3.07 1.90 20.80
CA PHE A 226 -3.53 3.28 20.59
C PHE A 226 -4.89 3.52 21.27
N GLU A 227 -5.78 2.54 21.24
CA GLU A 227 -7.05 2.62 21.97
C GLU A 227 -6.85 2.83 23.47
N SER A 228 -5.92 2.07 24.09
CA SER A 228 -5.59 2.23 25.52
C SER A 228 -5.02 3.60 25.82
N TRP A 229 -4.13 4.11 24.95
CA TRP A 229 -3.59 5.44 25.08
C TRP A 229 -4.67 6.54 24.96
N LEU A 230 -5.56 6.44 23.96
CA LEU A 230 -6.69 7.36 23.80
C LEU A 230 -7.60 7.39 25.05
N ALA A 231 -7.86 6.23 25.64
CA ALA A 231 -8.63 6.13 26.87
C ALA A 231 -7.92 6.83 28.04
N GLN A 232 -6.61 6.63 28.21
CA GLN A 232 -5.81 7.30 29.23
C GLN A 232 -5.79 8.83 29.06
N GLN A 233 -5.83 9.33 27.83
CA GLN A 233 -5.92 10.76 27.53
C GLN A 233 -7.33 11.34 27.70
N GLY A 234 -8.34 10.50 28.03
CA GLY A 234 -9.73 10.92 28.10
C GLY A 234 -10.31 11.33 26.75
N LEU A 235 -9.82 10.77 25.67
CA LEU A 235 -10.28 10.99 24.29
C LEU A 235 -11.31 9.89 23.95
N HIS A 236 -12.60 10.20 24.16
CA HIS A 236 -13.70 9.23 24.07
C HIS A 236 -14.71 9.57 22.99
N ASP A 237 -14.58 10.72 22.32
CA ASP A 237 -15.52 11.14 21.30
C ASP A 237 -15.61 10.10 20.18
N PRO A 238 -16.83 9.66 19.77
CA PRO A 238 -16.98 8.58 18.80
C PRO A 238 -16.53 8.98 17.39
N HIS A 239 -16.65 10.25 17.00
CA HIS A 239 -16.22 10.73 15.68
C HIS A 239 -14.72 10.81 15.59
N LEU A 240 -14.06 11.34 16.64
CA LEU A 240 -12.58 11.32 16.74
C LEU A 240 -12.06 9.88 16.67
N ARG A 241 -12.61 8.98 17.47
CA ARG A 241 -12.19 7.58 17.52
C ARG A 241 -12.38 6.86 16.19
N TRP A 242 -13.49 7.09 15.53
CA TRP A 242 -13.75 6.54 14.21
C TRP A 242 -12.69 7.00 13.20
N TYR A 243 -12.38 8.31 13.17
CA TYR A 243 -11.39 8.87 12.26
C TYR A 243 -9.97 8.31 12.52
N LEU A 244 -9.56 8.25 13.80
CA LEU A 244 -8.25 7.71 14.17
C LEU A 244 -8.14 6.21 13.87
N ASP A 245 -9.23 5.47 14.06
CA ASP A 245 -9.31 4.05 13.70
C ASP A 245 -9.24 3.85 12.18
N TYR A 246 -9.92 4.70 11.41
CA TYR A 246 -9.82 4.74 9.95
C TYR A 246 -8.36 4.95 9.51
N CYS A 247 -7.68 5.98 10.01
CA CYS A 247 -6.28 6.28 9.69
C CYS A 247 -5.35 5.08 10.01
N CYS A 248 -5.56 4.40 11.13
CA CYS A 248 -4.79 3.21 11.49
C CYS A 248 -5.08 2.03 10.56
N ARG A 249 -6.32 1.81 10.17
CA ARG A 249 -6.69 0.74 9.23
C ARG A 249 -6.12 1.00 7.84
N ASP A 250 -6.13 2.25 7.39
CA ASP A 250 -5.55 2.65 6.11
C ASP A 250 -4.03 2.44 6.06
N ASP A 251 -3.28 2.94 7.03
CA ASP A 251 -1.81 2.92 7.03
C ASP A 251 -1.21 1.58 7.52
N TYR A 252 -1.92 0.83 8.38
CA TYR A 252 -1.39 -0.36 9.06
C TYR A 252 -2.23 -1.63 8.89
N GLY A 253 -3.34 -1.55 8.22
CA GLY A 253 -4.25 -2.67 7.98
C GLY A 253 -5.06 -3.12 9.20
N ALA A 254 -4.95 -2.43 10.34
CA ALA A 254 -5.66 -2.72 11.56
C ALA A 254 -5.91 -1.44 12.36
N GLY A 255 -6.98 -1.37 13.14
CA GLY A 255 -7.41 -0.18 13.88
C GLY A 255 -6.72 0.00 15.23
N CYS A 256 -7.24 0.98 15.99
CA CYS A 256 -6.67 1.44 17.26
C CYS A 256 -6.54 0.35 18.33
N ALA A 257 -7.38 -0.68 18.32
CA ALA A 257 -7.33 -1.79 19.27
C ALA A 257 -6.12 -2.71 19.09
N ARG A 258 -5.49 -2.69 17.92
CA ARG A 258 -4.36 -3.56 17.55
C ARG A 258 -3.04 -2.83 17.43
N VAL A 259 -3.03 -1.65 16.83
CA VAL A 259 -1.79 -0.89 16.61
C VAL A 259 -1.29 -0.28 17.91
N SER A 260 0.02 -0.07 18.03
CA SER A 260 0.61 0.62 19.17
C SER A 260 0.27 2.12 19.16
N ALA A 261 0.29 2.75 20.34
CA ALA A 261 0.13 4.19 20.43
C ALA A 261 1.26 4.93 19.69
N TRP A 262 2.44 4.31 19.60
CA TRP A 262 3.51 4.86 18.77
C TRP A 262 3.08 5.00 17.31
N ALA A 263 2.46 3.98 16.74
CA ALA A 263 1.98 4.00 15.36
C ALA A 263 0.89 5.05 15.14
N GLY A 264 -0.11 5.10 16.04
CA GLY A 264 -1.19 6.09 15.95
C GLY A 264 -0.70 7.54 16.04
N ILE A 265 0.29 7.82 16.89
CA ILE A 265 0.92 9.17 16.97
C ILE A 265 1.85 9.40 15.78
N HIS A 266 2.64 8.40 15.37
CA HIS A 266 3.57 8.48 14.23
C HIS A 266 2.84 8.86 12.94
N TYR A 267 1.64 8.34 12.70
CA TYR A 267 0.83 8.66 11.51
C TYR A 267 0.74 10.18 11.29
N PHE A 268 0.46 10.93 12.35
CA PHE A 268 0.34 12.38 12.29
C PHE A 268 1.68 13.10 12.48
N ALA A 269 2.46 12.71 13.48
CA ALA A 269 3.68 13.40 13.90
C ALA A 269 4.81 13.35 12.86
N SER A 270 4.87 12.32 12.03
CA SER A 270 5.86 12.17 10.95
C SER A 270 5.48 12.86 9.64
N ARG A 271 4.25 13.35 9.54
CA ARG A 271 3.69 14.03 8.36
C ARG A 271 3.36 15.50 8.71
N HIS A 272 2.09 15.88 8.64
CA HIS A 272 1.64 17.28 8.78
C HIS A 272 1.02 17.62 10.15
N GLY A 273 1.06 16.68 11.10
CA GLY A 273 0.33 16.78 12.35
C GLY A 273 -1.16 16.49 12.17
N PHE A 274 -1.92 16.53 13.27
CA PHE A 274 -3.38 16.47 13.20
C PHE A 274 -3.93 17.90 13.09
N GLN A 275 -4.80 18.14 12.11
CA GLN A 275 -5.41 19.44 11.88
C GLN A 275 -6.81 19.48 12.51
N ALA A 276 -6.96 20.18 13.63
CA ALA A 276 -8.28 20.45 14.21
C ALA A 276 -9.00 21.51 13.37
N PRO A 277 -10.33 21.41 13.19
CA PRO A 277 -11.11 22.41 12.46
C PRO A 277 -10.94 23.81 13.07
N GLY A 278 -10.70 24.82 12.22
CA GLY A 278 -10.48 26.21 12.66
C GLY A 278 -9.07 26.54 13.12
N SER A 279 -8.10 25.61 13.02
CA SER A 279 -6.70 25.92 13.32
C SER A 279 -6.10 26.84 12.24
N ALA A 280 -5.32 27.85 12.66
CA ALA A 280 -4.72 28.85 11.77
C ALA A 280 -3.69 28.26 10.78
N THR A 281 -3.27 27.02 10.96
CA THR A 281 -2.26 26.32 10.14
C THR A 281 -2.86 25.45 9.04
N ALA A 282 -4.18 25.40 8.91
CA ALA A 282 -4.89 24.50 7.99
C ALA A 282 -4.68 24.80 6.48
N GLY A 283 -4.02 25.90 6.12
CA GLY A 283 -3.83 26.30 4.71
C GLY A 283 -2.38 26.34 4.21
N GLU A 284 -1.37 26.12 5.05
CA GLU A 284 0.03 26.42 4.66
C GLU A 284 0.94 25.18 4.49
N ARG A 285 0.48 23.99 4.77
CA ARG A 285 1.32 22.80 4.62
C ARG A 285 0.91 21.99 3.40
N ASP A 286 1.90 21.68 2.58
CA ASP A 286 1.78 20.89 1.38
C ASP A 286 1.37 19.44 1.73
N SER A 287 0.07 19.23 1.92
CA SER A 287 -0.54 17.93 2.23
C SER A 287 -0.86 17.13 0.96
N GLY A 288 -0.31 17.53 -0.18
CA GLY A 288 -0.57 16.91 -1.47
C GLY A 288 -0.15 15.45 -1.52
N VAL A 289 -0.82 14.69 -2.36
CA VAL A 289 -0.46 13.32 -2.70
C VAL A 289 -0.26 13.20 -4.21
N LEU A 290 0.68 12.36 -4.61
CA LEU A 290 0.86 11.95 -6.00
C LEU A 290 -0.04 10.76 -6.28
N THR A 291 -0.80 10.82 -7.36
CA THR A 291 -1.76 9.78 -7.74
C THR A 291 -1.71 9.49 -9.23
N TRP A 292 -2.05 8.26 -9.59
CA TRP A 292 -2.12 7.79 -10.98
C TRP A 292 -3.28 6.81 -11.11
N PRO A 293 -3.89 6.68 -12.29
CA PRO A 293 -4.95 5.69 -12.50
C PRO A 293 -4.56 4.27 -12.06
N GLU A 294 -3.32 3.84 -12.36
CA GLU A 294 -2.77 2.55 -11.93
C GLU A 294 -2.16 2.56 -10.54
N GLY A 295 -2.37 3.62 -9.76
CA GLY A 295 -1.76 3.81 -8.45
C GLY A 295 -0.23 3.83 -8.51
N ASN A 296 0.44 3.37 -7.45
CA ASN A 296 1.91 3.30 -7.38
C ASN A 296 2.51 2.34 -8.43
N GLY A 297 1.69 1.61 -9.18
CA GLY A 297 2.07 0.85 -10.36
C GLY A 297 2.79 1.71 -11.40
N TRP A 298 2.43 2.99 -11.50
CA TRP A 298 3.10 3.96 -12.37
C TRP A 298 4.60 4.08 -12.05
N ILE A 299 4.97 4.16 -10.77
CA ILE A 299 6.36 4.26 -10.32
C ILE A 299 7.08 2.92 -10.53
N THR A 300 6.48 1.82 -10.08
CA THR A 300 7.13 0.50 -10.11
C THR A 300 7.36 0.00 -11.52
N GLN A 301 6.50 0.31 -12.47
CA GLN A 301 6.71 0.01 -13.89
C GLN A 301 7.92 0.75 -14.45
N ARG A 302 8.14 2.01 -14.08
CA ARG A 302 9.30 2.81 -14.50
C ARG A 302 10.60 2.32 -13.89
N LEU A 303 10.58 1.90 -12.63
CA LEU A 303 11.72 1.23 -11.99
C LEU A 303 12.04 -0.12 -12.63
N ALA A 304 11.04 -0.89 -13.04
CA ALA A 304 11.20 -2.21 -13.64
C ALA A 304 11.58 -2.17 -15.12
N ALA A 305 11.22 -1.12 -15.85
CA ALA A 305 11.42 -1.04 -17.30
C ALA A 305 12.90 -1.22 -17.74
N PRO A 306 13.87 -0.49 -17.16
CA PRO A 306 15.27 -0.67 -17.53
C PRO A 306 15.80 -2.06 -17.17
N LEU A 307 15.32 -2.68 -16.08
CA LEU A 307 15.72 -4.02 -15.66
C LEU A 307 15.22 -5.11 -16.63
N ARG A 308 14.01 -4.90 -17.16
CA ARG A 308 13.44 -5.80 -18.18
C ARG A 308 14.21 -5.69 -19.49
N GLN A 309 14.57 -4.48 -19.92
CA GLN A 309 15.34 -4.23 -21.12
C GLN A 309 16.78 -4.80 -20.99
N GLY A 310 17.38 -4.70 -19.81
CA GLY A 310 18.71 -5.24 -19.51
C GLY A 310 18.74 -6.75 -19.24
N GLY A 311 17.58 -7.43 -19.20
CA GLY A 311 17.50 -8.86 -18.93
C GLY A 311 17.79 -9.25 -17.47
N GLN A 312 17.80 -8.29 -16.54
CA GLN A 312 18.08 -8.52 -15.12
C GLN A 312 16.81 -8.93 -14.33
N LEU A 313 15.62 -8.62 -14.85
CA LEU A 313 14.35 -8.94 -14.21
C LEU A 313 13.82 -10.30 -14.69
N HIS A 314 13.67 -11.23 -13.76
CA HIS A 314 13.07 -12.54 -13.96
C HIS A 314 11.73 -12.62 -13.22
N THR A 315 10.63 -12.42 -13.94
CA THR A 315 9.26 -12.57 -13.41
C THR A 315 8.79 -14.02 -13.48
N ALA A 316 7.64 -14.33 -12.88
CA ALA A 316 7.12 -15.70 -12.77
C ALA A 316 8.17 -16.68 -12.20
N THR A 317 9.00 -16.21 -11.25
CA THR A 317 10.16 -16.93 -10.71
C THR A 317 10.09 -16.93 -9.18
N SER A 318 9.67 -18.06 -8.60
CA SER A 318 9.51 -18.23 -7.14
C SER A 318 10.83 -18.65 -6.49
N VAL A 319 11.37 -17.83 -5.60
CA VAL A 319 12.56 -18.19 -4.79
C VAL A 319 12.20 -19.32 -3.83
N LEU A 320 12.90 -20.44 -3.93
CA LEU A 320 12.70 -21.65 -3.13
C LEU A 320 13.68 -21.78 -1.97
N ARG A 321 14.93 -21.41 -2.20
CA ARG A 321 16.01 -21.57 -1.22
C ARG A 321 17.10 -20.52 -1.42
N ILE A 322 17.58 -19.97 -0.32
CA ILE A 322 18.75 -19.10 -0.26
C ILE A 322 19.75 -19.73 0.70
N ALA A 323 20.89 -20.19 0.20
CA ALA A 323 21.94 -20.83 0.98
C ALA A 323 23.20 -19.97 0.98
N GLU A 324 23.60 -19.48 2.16
CA GLU A 324 24.84 -18.73 2.35
C GLU A 324 26.00 -19.69 2.61
N HIS A 325 27.10 -19.51 1.91
CA HIS A 325 28.33 -20.30 2.02
C HIS A 325 29.56 -19.39 2.20
N ALA A 326 30.66 -19.95 2.63
CA ALA A 326 31.92 -19.19 2.82
C ALA A 326 32.37 -18.42 1.56
N ARG A 327 32.11 -18.94 0.35
CA ARG A 327 32.55 -18.37 -0.92
C ARG A 327 31.46 -17.64 -1.71
N GLY A 328 30.21 -17.66 -1.30
CA GLY A 328 29.08 -17.05 -2.04
C GLY A 328 27.74 -17.46 -1.52
N VAL A 329 26.73 -17.20 -2.34
CA VAL A 329 25.34 -17.54 -2.06
C VAL A 329 24.79 -18.37 -3.22
N GLN A 330 24.01 -19.39 -2.90
CA GLN A 330 23.20 -20.12 -3.88
C GLN A 330 21.72 -19.78 -3.67
N VAL A 331 21.05 -19.39 -4.76
CA VAL A 331 19.62 -19.13 -4.76
C VAL A 331 18.97 -20.07 -5.75
N ASP A 332 18.12 -20.98 -5.26
CA ASP A 332 17.32 -21.84 -6.10
C ASP A 332 15.93 -21.21 -6.25
N ALA A 333 15.43 -21.13 -7.47
CA ALA A 333 14.13 -20.59 -7.77
C ALA A 333 13.41 -21.43 -8.84
N PHE A 334 12.09 -21.50 -8.73
CA PHE A 334 11.23 -22.18 -9.69
C PHE A 334 10.76 -21.19 -10.74
N ASP A 335 11.08 -21.46 -11.98
CA ASP A 335 10.61 -20.73 -13.15
C ASP A 335 9.29 -21.32 -13.61
N HIS A 336 8.21 -20.56 -13.46
CA HIS A 336 6.86 -20.99 -13.83
C HIS A 336 6.62 -21.04 -15.34
N ALA A 337 7.43 -20.37 -16.15
CA ALA A 337 7.33 -20.44 -17.60
C ALA A 337 7.92 -21.75 -18.15
N THR A 338 9.06 -22.18 -17.62
CA THR A 338 9.75 -23.41 -18.05
C THR A 338 9.42 -24.62 -17.17
N GLN A 339 8.72 -24.44 -16.04
CA GLN A 339 8.39 -25.47 -15.05
C GLN A 339 9.63 -26.19 -14.50
N THR A 340 10.75 -25.47 -14.35
CA THR A 340 12.02 -26.01 -13.88
C THR A 340 12.59 -25.23 -12.72
N VAL A 341 13.40 -25.88 -11.89
CA VAL A 341 14.23 -25.20 -10.91
C VAL A 341 15.48 -24.67 -11.62
N GLN A 342 15.82 -23.42 -11.34
CA GLN A 342 17.04 -22.76 -11.79
C GLN A 342 17.86 -22.34 -10.57
N ARG A 343 19.19 -22.38 -10.67
CA ARG A 343 20.10 -21.98 -9.60
C ARG A 343 20.91 -20.77 -10.01
N TRP A 344 20.93 -19.76 -9.15
CA TRP A 344 21.86 -18.63 -9.24
C TRP A 344 22.99 -18.82 -8.23
N GLN A 345 24.21 -18.78 -8.70
CA GLN A 345 25.43 -18.71 -7.89
C GLN A 345 25.90 -17.26 -7.88
N ALA A 346 25.90 -16.62 -6.71
CA ALA A 346 26.23 -15.22 -6.56
C ALA A 346 27.26 -15.00 -5.44
N GLN A 347 27.88 -13.82 -5.43
CA GLN A 347 28.75 -13.40 -4.34
C GLN A 347 27.90 -12.95 -3.13
N ARG A 348 26.75 -12.31 -3.37
CA ARG A 348 25.86 -11.72 -2.36
C ARG A 348 24.39 -11.89 -2.76
N CYS A 349 23.51 -11.79 -1.76
CA CYS A 349 22.05 -11.76 -2.00
C CYS A 349 21.38 -10.67 -1.17
N ILE A 350 20.51 -9.89 -1.82
CA ILE A 350 19.59 -8.96 -1.17
C ILE A 350 18.23 -9.66 -1.03
N VAL A 351 17.84 -9.95 0.20
CA VAL A 351 16.60 -10.65 0.54
C VAL A 351 15.51 -9.60 0.73
N ALA A 352 14.85 -9.22 -0.38
CA ALA A 352 13.77 -8.23 -0.43
C ALA A 352 12.39 -8.91 -0.34
N LEU A 353 12.30 -9.94 0.47
CA LEU A 353 11.11 -10.75 0.71
C LEU A 353 10.45 -10.37 2.04
N PRO A 354 9.11 -10.56 2.17
CA PRO A 354 8.46 -10.50 3.47
C PRO A 354 9.17 -11.40 4.49
N VAL A 355 9.29 -10.94 5.72
CA VAL A 355 10.08 -11.63 6.77
C VAL A 355 9.63 -13.07 6.97
N PHE A 356 8.33 -13.35 6.93
CA PHE A 356 7.80 -14.71 7.08
C PHE A 356 8.14 -15.63 5.89
N VAL A 357 8.39 -15.08 4.70
CA VAL A 357 8.91 -15.82 3.54
C VAL A 357 10.41 -16.03 3.70
N ALA A 358 11.15 -14.97 4.02
CA ALA A 358 12.60 -15.02 4.23
C ALA A 358 13.00 -16.09 5.27
N ALA A 359 12.24 -16.17 6.38
CA ALA A 359 12.47 -17.17 7.43
C ALA A 359 12.29 -18.62 6.94
N ARG A 360 11.59 -18.85 5.84
CA ARG A 360 11.35 -20.19 5.25
C ARG A 360 12.33 -20.53 4.14
N VAL A 361 12.69 -19.55 3.30
CA VAL A 361 13.53 -19.81 2.12
C VAL A 361 15.03 -19.68 2.42
N VAL A 362 15.44 -18.95 3.44
CA VAL A 362 16.84 -18.92 3.89
C VAL A 362 17.13 -20.22 4.61
N GLN A 363 18.09 -21.00 4.10
CA GLN A 363 18.34 -22.38 4.56
C GLN A 363 18.74 -22.43 6.05
N THR A 364 19.52 -21.46 6.52
CA THR A 364 19.86 -21.30 7.94
C THR A 364 19.57 -19.86 8.32
N PRO A 365 18.27 -19.52 8.58
CA PRO A 365 17.90 -18.15 8.84
C PRO A 365 18.54 -17.65 10.15
N PRO A 366 19.15 -16.46 10.15
CA PRO A 366 19.69 -15.85 11.34
C PRO A 366 18.64 -15.73 12.46
N ALA A 367 19.06 -15.74 13.69
CA ALA A 367 18.15 -15.67 14.84
C ALA A 367 17.24 -14.44 14.80
N PHE A 368 17.71 -13.31 14.31
CA PHE A 368 16.90 -12.09 14.18
C PHE A 368 15.77 -12.26 13.15
N VAL A 369 15.99 -13.02 12.06
CA VAL A 369 14.95 -13.30 11.05
C VAL A 369 13.89 -14.23 11.64
N GLN A 370 14.30 -15.28 12.37
CA GLN A 370 13.38 -16.21 13.03
C GLN A 370 12.52 -15.47 14.08
N GLN A 371 13.15 -14.65 14.92
CA GLN A 371 12.45 -13.86 15.94
C GLN A 371 11.47 -12.86 15.31
N ALA A 372 11.87 -12.18 14.22
CA ALA A 372 11.01 -11.26 13.51
C ALA A 372 9.79 -11.97 12.88
N ALA A 373 10.00 -13.14 12.26
CA ALA A 373 8.90 -13.94 11.72
C ALA A 373 7.89 -14.43 12.75
N GLN A 374 8.30 -14.56 14.02
CA GLN A 374 7.42 -14.95 15.13
C GLN A 374 6.70 -13.76 15.78
N ARG A 375 7.30 -12.56 15.76
CA ARG A 375 6.81 -11.37 16.48
C ARG A 375 6.05 -10.39 15.62
N LEU A 376 6.37 -10.30 14.34
CA LEU A 376 5.68 -9.40 13.43
C LEU A 376 4.30 -9.96 13.06
N HIS A 377 3.36 -9.06 12.88
CA HIS A 377 2.00 -9.35 12.48
C HIS A 377 1.71 -8.74 11.10
N TRP A 378 0.88 -9.41 10.31
CA TRP A 378 0.50 -8.93 8.98
C TRP A 378 -1.01 -8.92 8.85
N ALA A 379 -1.55 -7.81 8.40
CA ALA A 379 -2.96 -7.66 8.09
C ALA A 379 -3.28 -8.25 6.71
N PRO A 380 -4.36 -9.02 6.57
CA PRO A 380 -4.93 -9.33 5.27
C PRO A 380 -5.72 -8.14 4.72
N TRP A 381 -5.75 -8.01 3.39
CA TRP A 381 -6.47 -6.96 2.68
C TRP A 381 -7.22 -7.51 1.48
N LEU A 382 -8.30 -6.83 1.12
CA LEU A 382 -9.01 -7.02 -0.12
C LEU A 382 -9.04 -5.70 -0.88
N VAL A 383 -8.79 -5.77 -2.19
CA VAL A 383 -8.90 -4.64 -3.12
C VAL A 383 -9.83 -5.07 -4.25
N ALA A 384 -10.87 -4.28 -4.53
CA ALA A 384 -11.84 -4.60 -5.57
C ALA A 384 -11.94 -3.48 -6.60
N ASN A 385 -11.63 -3.79 -7.85
CA ASN A 385 -11.76 -2.89 -8.98
C ASN A 385 -13.11 -3.12 -9.66
N ILE A 386 -13.99 -2.14 -9.59
CA ILE A 386 -15.38 -2.18 -10.07
C ILE A 386 -15.48 -1.34 -11.34
N HIS A 387 -15.65 -1.99 -12.47
CA HIS A 387 -15.89 -1.30 -13.74
C HIS A 387 -17.35 -0.84 -13.84
N LEU A 388 -17.52 0.44 -14.10
CA LEU A 388 -18.79 1.10 -14.34
C LEU A 388 -18.95 1.47 -15.82
N SER A 389 -20.08 1.13 -16.40
CA SER A 389 -20.42 1.53 -17.78
C SER A 389 -20.72 3.02 -17.92
N HIS A 390 -21.20 3.65 -16.84
CA HIS A 390 -21.54 5.07 -16.75
C HIS A 390 -21.18 5.61 -15.37
N PRO A 391 -20.91 6.92 -15.21
CA PRO A 391 -20.77 7.57 -13.91
C PRO A 391 -22.00 7.38 -13.05
N LEU A 392 -21.79 7.28 -11.74
CA LEU A 392 -22.85 7.13 -10.76
C LEU A 392 -23.54 8.46 -10.46
N GLN A 393 -24.81 8.40 -10.07
CA GLN A 393 -25.52 9.55 -9.51
C GLN A 393 -24.97 9.85 -8.12
N ASP A 394 -24.60 11.09 -7.92
CA ASP A 394 -24.05 11.53 -6.65
C ASP A 394 -25.13 11.95 -5.67
N ARG A 395 -24.91 11.68 -4.39
CA ARG A 395 -25.73 12.22 -3.31
C ARG A 395 -25.37 13.69 -3.09
N PRO A 396 -26.28 14.49 -2.47
CA PRO A 396 -25.98 15.88 -2.14
C PRO A 396 -24.71 16.05 -1.30
N GLY A 397 -24.11 17.24 -1.37
CA GLY A 397 -22.97 17.63 -0.55
C GLY A 397 -21.73 17.97 -1.35
N ALA A 398 -20.56 17.59 -0.87
CA ALA A 398 -19.28 17.83 -1.51
C ALA A 398 -19.18 17.18 -2.91
N ALA A 399 -18.49 17.86 -3.83
CA ALA A 399 -18.29 17.38 -5.19
C ALA A 399 -17.55 16.01 -5.22
N PRO A 400 -17.69 15.24 -6.32
CA PRO A 400 -16.92 14.00 -6.51
C PRO A 400 -15.43 14.22 -6.28
N ALA A 401 -14.83 13.36 -5.46
CA ALA A 401 -13.44 13.42 -5.08
C ALA A 401 -12.68 12.18 -5.57
N TRP A 402 -11.35 12.23 -5.50
CA TRP A 402 -10.52 11.09 -5.78
C TRP A 402 -10.73 9.99 -4.73
N ASP A 403 -10.66 10.32 -3.43
CA ASP A 403 -10.93 9.40 -2.33
C ASP A 403 -12.31 9.63 -1.71
N ASN A 404 -13.07 8.57 -1.51
CA ASN A 404 -14.47 8.60 -1.12
C ASN A 404 -14.70 7.59 0.01
N VAL A 405 -14.76 8.07 1.23
CA VAL A 405 -14.85 7.26 2.43
C VAL A 405 -16.28 7.23 2.98
N LEU A 406 -16.68 6.12 3.55
CA LEU A 406 -18.00 5.95 4.16
C LEU A 406 -17.85 5.93 5.68
N TYR A 407 -18.52 6.86 6.35
CA TYR A 407 -18.62 6.82 7.82
C TYR A 407 -19.41 5.56 8.24
N GLN A 408 -18.81 4.73 9.09
CA GLN A 408 -19.39 3.46 9.52
C GLN A 408 -19.83 2.58 8.33
N ASP A 409 -18.89 2.33 7.40
CA ASP A 409 -19.10 1.42 6.27
C ASP A 409 -19.78 0.12 6.74
N ALA A 410 -20.83 -0.30 6.02
CA ALA A 410 -21.58 -1.52 6.33
C ALA A 410 -20.69 -2.80 6.23
N THR A 411 -19.58 -2.72 5.53
CA THR A 411 -18.60 -3.80 5.43
C THR A 411 -17.53 -3.63 6.51
N PRO A 412 -17.38 -4.59 7.45
CA PRO A 412 -16.36 -4.49 8.48
C PRO A 412 -14.96 -4.32 7.89
N GLY A 413 -14.25 -3.28 8.32
CA GLY A 413 -12.91 -2.95 7.78
C GLY A 413 -12.92 -2.20 6.44
N GLY A 414 -14.09 -1.82 5.92
CA GLY A 414 -14.21 -0.99 4.72
C GLY A 414 -13.53 0.36 4.89
N LEU A 415 -12.86 0.81 3.82
CA LEU A 415 -12.13 2.08 3.76
C LEU A 415 -12.70 3.02 2.68
N GLY A 416 -13.80 2.61 2.00
CA GLY A 416 -14.31 3.36 0.88
C GLY A 416 -13.62 3.00 -0.44
N TYR A 417 -13.61 3.95 -1.38
CA TYR A 417 -13.08 3.72 -2.73
C TYR A 417 -12.38 4.95 -3.29
N VAL A 418 -11.42 4.72 -4.19
CA VAL A 418 -10.86 5.76 -5.05
C VAL A 418 -11.42 5.65 -6.47
N ASP A 419 -11.61 6.80 -7.13
CA ASP A 419 -12.02 6.84 -8.53
C ASP A 419 -10.78 6.98 -9.42
N ALA A 420 -10.42 5.90 -10.12
CA ALA A 420 -9.26 5.89 -11.00
C ALA A 420 -9.36 6.93 -12.14
N SER A 421 -10.59 7.31 -12.56
CA SER A 421 -10.78 8.30 -13.61
C SER A 421 -10.42 9.73 -13.18
N HIS A 422 -10.44 10.01 -11.88
CA HIS A 422 -10.14 11.35 -11.33
C HIS A 422 -8.73 11.85 -11.72
N GLN A 423 -7.76 10.95 -11.85
CA GLN A 423 -6.37 11.25 -12.21
C GLN A 423 -6.03 11.00 -13.69
N ARG A 424 -7.02 10.87 -14.54
CA ARG A 424 -6.79 10.71 -15.98
C ARG A 424 -6.46 12.04 -16.64
N LEU A 425 -5.43 12.02 -17.48
CA LEU A 425 -4.99 13.19 -18.25
C LEU A 425 -5.57 13.23 -19.68
N ASP A 426 -6.28 12.17 -20.10
CA ASP A 426 -6.91 12.12 -21.41
C ASP A 426 -8.23 12.90 -21.42
N ALA A 427 -8.39 13.78 -22.39
CA ALA A 427 -9.62 14.55 -22.57
C ALA A 427 -10.77 13.60 -22.99
N ARG A 428 -11.68 13.32 -22.08
CA ARG A 428 -12.96 12.66 -22.35
C ARG A 428 -14.11 13.55 -21.93
N ALA A 429 -15.24 13.43 -22.64
CA ALA A 429 -16.43 14.17 -22.27
C ALA A 429 -16.85 13.77 -20.84
N ALA A 430 -16.97 14.76 -19.96
CA ALA A 430 -17.46 14.54 -18.62
C ALA A 430 -18.87 13.91 -18.66
N GLY A 431 -19.10 12.88 -17.86
CA GLY A 431 -20.43 12.30 -17.66
C GLY A 431 -20.86 11.19 -18.62
N ALA A 432 -20.03 10.77 -19.60
CA ALA A 432 -20.41 9.73 -20.57
C ALA A 432 -19.43 8.55 -20.64
N ALA A 433 -18.27 8.64 -19.98
CA ALA A 433 -17.22 7.62 -20.11
C ALA A 433 -17.28 6.58 -18.98
N PRO A 434 -16.98 5.31 -19.29
CA PRO A 434 -16.81 4.30 -18.26
C PRO A 434 -15.65 4.65 -17.31
N THR A 435 -15.75 4.21 -16.03
CA THR A 435 -14.72 4.38 -15.02
C THR A 435 -14.48 3.10 -14.23
N VAL A 436 -13.46 3.11 -13.36
CA VAL A 436 -13.20 2.05 -12.37
C VAL A 436 -13.15 2.68 -10.99
N LEU A 437 -13.98 2.18 -10.09
CA LEU A 437 -13.85 2.44 -8.66
C LEU A 437 -12.99 1.34 -8.04
N THR A 438 -12.01 1.73 -7.24
CA THR A 438 -11.18 0.78 -6.48
C THR A 438 -11.55 0.84 -5.02
N TYR A 439 -12.26 -0.17 -4.55
CA TYR A 439 -12.68 -0.31 -3.15
C TYR A 439 -11.62 -1.02 -2.33
N TYR A 440 -11.42 -0.57 -1.09
CA TYR A 440 -10.42 -1.09 -0.16
C TYR A 440 -11.06 -1.62 1.12
N GLN A 441 -10.53 -2.75 1.62
CA GLN A 441 -10.95 -3.34 2.88
C GLN A 441 -9.76 -3.87 3.68
N ALA A 442 -9.53 -3.28 4.86
CA ALA A 442 -8.50 -3.71 5.81
C ALA A 442 -9.09 -4.76 6.76
N LEU A 443 -8.52 -5.95 6.79
CA LEU A 443 -9.10 -7.10 7.49
C LEU A 443 -8.31 -7.52 8.73
N GLY A 444 -7.34 -6.71 9.18
CA GLY A 444 -6.38 -7.08 10.23
C GLY A 444 -6.98 -7.33 11.61
N GLU A 445 -8.17 -6.76 11.89
CA GLU A 445 -8.88 -6.97 13.16
C GLU A 445 -9.91 -8.08 13.11
N LEU A 446 -10.27 -8.55 11.91
CA LEU A 446 -11.35 -9.53 11.76
C LEU A 446 -10.84 -10.94 12.03
N PRO A 447 -11.37 -11.64 13.03
CA PRO A 447 -11.01 -13.03 13.31
C PRO A 447 -11.27 -13.93 12.08
N GLY A 448 -10.30 -14.75 11.72
CA GLY A 448 -10.45 -15.69 10.60
C GLY A 448 -10.42 -15.06 9.21
N ALA A 449 -10.23 -13.76 9.05
CA ALA A 449 -10.29 -13.05 7.77
C ALA A 449 -9.36 -13.64 6.70
N ARG A 450 -8.14 -14.07 7.06
CA ARG A 450 -7.22 -14.70 6.12
C ARG A 450 -7.76 -16.03 5.57
N ALA A 451 -8.40 -16.82 6.42
CA ALA A 451 -9.07 -18.06 5.98
C ALA A 451 -10.28 -17.75 5.10
N ALA A 452 -11.08 -16.75 5.47
CA ALA A 452 -12.22 -16.29 4.65
C ALA A 452 -11.76 -15.81 3.27
N LEU A 453 -10.69 -15.01 3.18
CA LEU A 453 -10.11 -14.59 1.89
C LEU A 453 -9.69 -15.77 1.00
N ALA A 454 -9.21 -16.86 1.60
CA ALA A 454 -8.78 -18.04 0.86
C ALA A 454 -9.96 -18.93 0.41
N GLN A 455 -11.05 -19.00 1.20
CA GLN A 455 -12.10 -20.01 1.06
C GLN A 455 -13.40 -19.48 0.47
N GLN A 456 -13.78 -18.20 0.76
CA GLN A 456 -15.03 -17.64 0.26
C GLN A 456 -14.96 -17.39 -1.25
N PRO A 457 -16.04 -17.61 -1.99
CA PRO A 457 -16.10 -17.30 -3.42
C PRO A 457 -16.04 -15.80 -3.65
N TRP A 458 -15.62 -15.37 -4.83
CA TRP A 458 -15.55 -13.95 -5.17
C TRP A 458 -16.90 -13.21 -5.06
N THR A 459 -18.01 -13.91 -5.32
CA THR A 459 -19.37 -13.37 -5.22
C THR A 459 -19.73 -12.95 -3.82
N HIS A 460 -19.25 -13.66 -2.77
CA HIS A 460 -19.45 -13.29 -1.38
C HIS A 460 -18.90 -11.88 -1.10
N TRP A 461 -17.71 -11.59 -1.57
CA TRP A 461 -17.06 -10.29 -1.40
C TRP A 461 -17.71 -9.23 -2.29
N ALA A 462 -18.05 -9.57 -3.52
CA ALA A 462 -18.70 -8.66 -4.46
C ALA A 462 -20.07 -8.18 -3.93
N ASP A 463 -20.89 -9.09 -3.40
CA ASP A 463 -22.20 -8.76 -2.86
C ASP A 463 -22.09 -7.84 -1.63
N ALA A 464 -21.13 -8.10 -0.73
CA ALA A 464 -20.87 -7.24 0.43
C ALA A 464 -20.43 -5.83 0.02
N ILE A 465 -19.52 -5.71 -0.94
CA ILE A 465 -19.03 -4.42 -1.45
C ILE A 465 -20.16 -3.63 -2.14
N VAL A 466 -20.91 -4.28 -3.03
CA VAL A 466 -22.05 -3.65 -3.71
C VAL A 466 -23.10 -3.19 -2.70
N HIS A 467 -23.34 -3.96 -1.63
CA HIS A 467 -24.25 -3.57 -0.56
C HIS A 467 -23.74 -2.31 0.16
N ALA A 468 -22.47 -2.27 0.56
CA ALA A 468 -21.87 -1.12 1.25
C ALA A 468 -21.94 0.16 0.40
N LEU A 469 -21.57 0.06 -0.89
CA LEU A 469 -21.56 1.21 -1.80
C LEU A 469 -22.94 1.62 -2.29
N SER A 470 -24.00 0.83 -2.05
CA SER A 470 -25.37 1.19 -2.46
C SER A 470 -25.97 2.32 -1.63
N ALA A 471 -25.46 2.61 -0.43
CA ALA A 471 -25.93 3.73 0.37
C ALA A 471 -25.59 5.10 -0.28
N PRO A 472 -24.31 5.38 -0.62
CA PRO A 472 -23.95 6.59 -1.36
C PRO A 472 -24.39 6.55 -2.83
N HIS A 473 -24.49 5.36 -3.45
CA HIS A 473 -24.74 5.18 -4.88
C HIS A 473 -25.84 4.13 -5.14
N PRO A 474 -27.12 4.51 -5.07
CA PRO A 474 -28.23 3.57 -5.29
C PRO A 474 -28.28 2.95 -6.68
N ASP A 475 -27.68 3.62 -7.67
CA ASP A 475 -27.60 3.20 -9.06
C ASP A 475 -26.38 2.34 -9.39
N LEU A 476 -25.48 2.08 -8.42
CA LEU A 476 -24.26 1.29 -8.61
C LEU A 476 -24.55 -0.04 -9.32
N ARG A 477 -25.55 -0.78 -8.86
CA ARG A 477 -25.88 -2.11 -9.42
C ARG A 477 -26.35 -2.07 -10.87
N ALA A 478 -26.91 -0.96 -11.32
CA ALA A 478 -27.33 -0.77 -12.69
C ALA A 478 -26.14 -0.48 -13.63
N HIS A 479 -25.07 0.08 -13.12
CA HIS A 479 -23.91 0.50 -13.91
C HIS A 479 -22.68 -0.38 -13.73
N ALA A 480 -22.59 -1.15 -12.64
CA ALA A 480 -21.49 -2.09 -12.41
C ALA A 480 -21.57 -3.29 -13.37
N THR A 481 -20.57 -3.49 -14.21
CA THR A 481 -20.54 -4.54 -15.23
C THR A 481 -19.53 -5.63 -14.93
N HIS A 482 -18.44 -5.29 -14.24
CA HIS A 482 -17.38 -6.23 -13.88
C HIS A 482 -16.73 -5.86 -12.56
N ILE A 483 -16.34 -6.86 -11.77
CA ILE A 483 -15.57 -6.69 -10.54
C ILE A 483 -14.37 -7.63 -10.51
N ALA A 484 -13.17 -7.07 -10.37
CA ALA A 484 -11.95 -7.84 -10.21
C ALA A 484 -11.45 -7.70 -8.77
N ILE A 485 -11.36 -8.81 -8.03
CA ILE A 485 -11.03 -8.82 -6.60
C ILE A 485 -9.63 -9.36 -6.39
N THR A 486 -8.77 -8.55 -5.80
CA THR A 486 -7.40 -8.91 -5.40
C THR A 486 -7.36 -9.25 -3.91
N ARG A 487 -6.76 -10.39 -3.58
CA ARG A 487 -6.66 -10.90 -2.21
C ARG A 487 -5.21 -10.87 -1.72
N HIS A 488 -4.93 -10.06 -0.72
CA HIS A 488 -3.63 -9.99 -0.09
C HIS A 488 -3.69 -10.64 1.30
N GLY A 489 -3.25 -11.89 1.42
CA GLY A 489 -3.31 -12.63 2.71
C GLY A 489 -2.36 -12.08 3.79
N HIS A 490 -1.29 -11.38 3.39
CA HIS A 490 -0.27 -10.78 4.25
C HIS A 490 0.16 -9.44 3.63
N ALA A 491 -0.78 -8.51 3.51
CA ALA A 491 -0.57 -7.27 2.77
C ALA A 491 0.40 -6.31 3.45
N MET A 492 0.16 -6.05 4.73
CA MET A 492 0.86 -5.00 5.47
C MET A 492 1.32 -5.49 6.84
N ALA A 493 2.56 -5.17 7.21
CA ALA A 493 3.01 -5.33 8.59
C ALA A 493 2.22 -4.37 9.48
N THR A 494 1.70 -4.90 10.58
CA THR A 494 0.92 -4.15 11.58
C THR A 494 1.79 -3.87 12.80
N PRO A 495 2.07 -2.60 13.14
CA PRO A 495 2.91 -2.21 14.27
C PRO A 495 2.14 -2.37 15.60
N VAL A 496 2.05 -3.61 16.10
CA VAL A 496 1.46 -3.91 17.41
C VAL A 496 2.39 -3.44 18.55
N PRO A 497 1.91 -3.33 19.81
CA PRO A 497 2.76 -2.99 20.96
C PRO A 497 4.05 -3.80 21.02
N GLY A 498 5.17 -3.12 21.27
CA GLY A 498 6.51 -3.70 21.33
C GLY A 498 7.24 -3.87 20.00
N THR A 499 6.60 -3.58 18.86
CA THR A 499 7.20 -3.75 17.53
C THR A 499 8.40 -2.84 17.32
N GLN A 500 8.29 -1.55 17.63
CA GLN A 500 9.37 -0.59 17.41
C GLN A 500 10.57 -0.85 18.34
N GLN A 501 10.31 -1.19 19.59
CA GLN A 501 11.35 -1.57 20.55
C GLN A 501 12.11 -2.81 20.07
N PHE A 502 11.41 -3.82 19.57
CA PHE A 502 12.02 -5.04 19.04
C PHE A 502 12.89 -4.77 17.81
N LEU A 503 12.37 -4.05 16.83
CA LEU A 503 13.08 -3.79 15.57
C LEU A 503 14.28 -2.86 15.77
N SER A 504 14.18 -1.87 16.66
CA SER A 504 15.32 -1.01 17.01
C SER A 504 16.49 -1.79 17.61
N GLN A 505 16.23 -2.85 18.39
CA GLN A 505 17.26 -3.73 18.94
C GLN A 505 17.99 -4.55 17.86
N ILE A 506 17.30 -4.92 16.78
CA ILE A 506 17.93 -5.57 15.62
C ILE A 506 18.82 -4.56 14.88
N ALA A 507 18.34 -3.36 14.65
CA ALA A 507 19.10 -2.29 14.01
C ALA A 507 20.38 -1.93 14.79
N LEU A 508 20.33 -1.94 16.13
CA LEU A 508 21.49 -1.68 17.00
C LEU A 508 22.64 -2.69 16.84
N LYS A 509 22.32 -3.92 16.45
CA LYS A 509 23.32 -5.00 16.25
C LYS A 509 23.88 -5.03 14.84
N SER A 510 23.36 -4.21 13.94
CA SER A 510 23.90 -4.08 12.58
C SER A 510 25.22 -3.31 12.60
N PRO A 511 26.21 -3.63 11.73
CA PRO A 511 27.48 -2.92 11.71
C PRO A 511 27.26 -1.40 11.56
N PRO A 512 28.00 -0.56 12.32
CA PRO A 512 27.84 0.88 12.24
C PRO A 512 28.31 1.44 10.90
N ASP A 513 27.68 2.52 10.50
CA ASP A 513 28.05 3.52 9.47
C ASP A 513 29.15 3.12 8.48
N LYS A 514 28.79 2.39 7.43
CA LYS A 514 29.57 2.43 6.22
C LYS A 514 29.19 3.69 5.45
N ARG A 515 30.15 4.54 5.15
CA ARG A 515 29.97 5.60 4.16
C ARG A 515 30.21 5.02 2.78
N TYR A 516 29.27 5.21 1.88
CA TYR A 516 29.38 4.86 0.49
C TYR A 516 29.73 6.12 -0.31
N GLN A 517 30.74 6.03 -1.17
CA GLN A 517 31.07 7.10 -2.09
C GLN A 517 30.32 6.86 -3.40
N LEU A 518 29.40 7.76 -3.73
CA LEU A 518 28.67 7.73 -4.99
C LEU A 518 29.63 8.03 -6.16
N SER A 519 29.22 7.66 -7.37
CA SER A 519 29.99 7.93 -8.59
C SER A 519 30.25 9.42 -8.86
N ASN A 520 29.42 10.32 -8.29
CA ASN A 520 29.61 11.77 -8.31
C ASN A 520 30.56 12.30 -7.23
N GLY A 521 31.17 11.44 -6.40
CA GLY A 521 32.11 11.80 -5.33
C GLY A 521 31.47 12.14 -3.99
N GLU A 522 30.16 12.17 -3.88
CA GLU A 522 29.46 12.39 -2.61
C GLU A 522 29.55 11.19 -1.67
N GLN A 523 29.67 11.45 -0.37
CA GLN A 523 29.64 10.39 0.65
C GLN A 523 28.26 10.31 1.27
N MET A 524 27.60 9.16 1.10
CA MET A 524 26.32 8.85 1.70
C MET A 524 26.50 7.92 2.91
N ALA A 525 25.88 8.27 4.04
CA ALA A 525 25.79 7.38 5.19
C ALA A 525 24.81 6.23 4.88
N VAL A 526 25.27 4.97 5.01
CA VAL A 526 24.39 3.81 4.84
C VAL A 526 23.70 3.53 6.16
N LEU A 527 22.38 3.61 6.16
CA LEU A 527 21.58 3.28 7.34
C LEU A 527 21.64 1.78 7.65
N PRO A 528 21.57 1.40 8.94
CA PRO A 528 21.68 0.01 9.33
C PRO A 528 20.56 -0.84 8.74
N SER A 529 20.97 -1.89 8.02
CA SER A 529 20.09 -2.96 7.54
C SER A 529 20.46 -4.26 8.24
N PRO A 530 19.51 -5.13 8.57
CA PRO A 530 19.82 -6.46 9.08
C PRO A 530 20.65 -7.23 8.04
N THR A 531 21.83 -7.72 8.41
CA THR A 531 22.75 -8.38 7.48
C THR A 531 23.43 -9.60 8.12
N THR A 532 23.89 -10.50 7.26
CA THR A 532 24.94 -11.48 7.53
C THR A 532 26.20 -11.11 6.74
N ALA A 533 27.13 -12.02 6.61
CA ALA A 533 28.33 -11.78 5.78
C ALA A 533 28.00 -11.53 4.30
N ARG A 534 26.95 -12.19 3.77
CA ARG A 534 26.60 -12.16 2.34
C ARG A 534 25.13 -11.89 2.04
N LEU A 535 24.27 -11.84 3.06
CA LEU A 535 22.85 -11.53 2.91
C LEU A 535 22.56 -10.16 3.50
N ALA A 536 21.82 -9.31 2.77
CA ALA A 536 21.18 -8.11 3.30
C ALA A 536 19.67 -8.27 3.23
N PHE A 537 18.98 -7.93 4.31
CA PHE A 537 17.53 -8.05 4.37
C PHE A 537 16.87 -6.69 4.16
N ALA A 538 16.05 -6.58 3.12
CA ALA A 538 15.42 -5.34 2.67
C ALA A 538 13.92 -5.56 2.44
N HIS A 539 13.10 -5.06 3.34
CA HIS A 539 11.63 -5.07 3.21
C HIS A 539 11.04 -4.05 4.18
N ALA A 540 9.84 -3.53 3.91
CA ALA A 540 9.13 -2.64 4.81
C ALA A 540 8.86 -3.28 6.20
N ASP A 541 8.72 -4.60 6.28
CA ASP A 541 8.58 -5.35 7.54
C ASP A 541 9.65 -5.01 8.58
N TRP A 542 10.87 -4.69 8.14
CA TRP A 542 11.96 -4.29 9.04
C TRP A 542 11.79 -2.91 9.66
N SER A 543 10.77 -2.17 9.24
CA SER A 543 10.31 -0.93 9.88
C SER A 543 9.04 -1.14 10.72
N GLY A 544 8.40 -2.30 10.60
CA GLY A 544 7.21 -2.68 11.34
C GLY A 544 5.91 -2.19 10.73
N TYR A 545 5.95 -1.52 9.57
CA TYR A 545 4.77 -1.13 8.79
C TYR A 545 5.11 -0.93 7.31
N SER A 546 4.10 -0.97 6.46
CA SER A 546 4.28 -1.16 5.01
C SER A 546 3.85 0.07 4.23
N VAL A 547 4.75 1.05 4.11
CA VAL A 547 4.59 2.20 3.22
C VAL A 547 5.73 2.25 2.19
N PHE A 548 5.53 3.00 1.12
CA PHE A 548 6.47 3.07 0.00
C PHE A 548 7.84 3.56 0.44
N GLU A 549 7.90 4.60 1.26
CA GLU A 549 9.14 5.23 1.74
C GLU A 549 9.99 4.26 2.56
N GLU A 550 9.38 3.42 3.39
CA GLU A 550 10.08 2.40 4.16
C GLU A 550 10.70 1.34 3.26
N ALA A 551 9.90 0.80 2.36
CA ALA A 551 10.35 -0.24 1.43
C ALA A 551 11.48 0.27 0.54
N PHE A 552 11.31 1.46 -0.04
CA PHE A 552 12.27 2.07 -0.95
C PHE A 552 13.60 2.37 -0.26
N THR A 553 13.55 3.03 0.90
CA THR A 553 14.75 3.37 1.69
C THR A 553 15.48 2.11 2.16
N ARG A 554 14.77 1.08 2.61
CA ARG A 554 15.35 -0.21 3.01
C ARG A 554 16.08 -0.89 1.84
N GLY A 555 15.46 -0.93 0.66
CA GLY A 555 16.06 -1.48 -0.54
C GLY A 555 17.33 -0.74 -0.96
N HIS A 556 17.28 0.59 -0.97
CA HIS A 556 18.41 1.46 -1.29
C HIS A 556 19.62 1.18 -0.40
N HIS A 557 19.45 1.24 0.93
CA HIS A 557 20.55 1.05 1.87
C HIS A 557 21.10 -0.39 1.90
N ALA A 558 20.24 -1.40 1.72
CA ALA A 558 20.69 -2.78 1.61
C ALA A 558 21.59 -3.01 0.39
N ALA A 559 21.27 -2.38 -0.74
CA ALA A 559 22.11 -2.43 -1.94
C ALA A 559 23.48 -1.76 -1.72
N LEU A 560 23.50 -0.55 -1.17
CA LEU A 560 24.74 0.18 -0.90
C LEU A 560 25.66 -0.57 0.10
N ALA A 561 25.08 -1.27 1.07
CA ALA A 561 25.85 -2.11 2.01
C ALA A 561 26.57 -3.26 1.31
N HIS A 562 26.13 -3.68 0.13
CA HIS A 562 26.63 -4.83 -0.62
C HIS A 562 27.17 -4.51 -2.03
N ALA A 563 27.21 -3.26 -2.44
CA ALA A 563 27.73 -2.83 -3.74
C ALA A 563 29.26 -2.96 -3.91
N ARG A 564 29.99 -3.40 -2.86
CA ARG A 564 31.46 -3.63 -2.89
C ARG A 564 31.84 -5.09 -2.91
#